data_e474ec867e0e24b5fba97e96f310c42b
#
_entry.id   e474ec867e0e24b5fba97e96f310c42b
#
_cell.length_a   1.000
_cell.length_b   1.000
_cell.length_c   1.000
_cell.angle_alpha   90.00
_cell.angle_beta   90.00
_cell.angle_gamma   90.00
#
_symmetry.space_group_name_H-M   'P 1'
#
loop_
_entity.id
_entity.type
_entity.pdbx_description
1 polymer ?
#
loop_
_entity_poly.entity_id
_entity_poly.type
_entity_poly.pdbx_seq_one_letter_code
_entity_poly.pdbx_strand_id
1 'polypeptide(L)'
;GNTHFKSSTNQAPRKFTVGEKEEEKWIWLSLKIFADIGIIGKPNAGKSTLLSKISRAQPKIADYPFTTLYPILGVIKKFDQEIIVADIPGLIEGAHEGKGIGDRFLAHIERCKFLLHIIDVSEIDFIKNYKIIREELIKYGKNLNNKKELIALSKSDLLDISKTELLDFVEKELGEKPYI
;
A
#
# COMPACT_ATOMS: atom_id res chain seq x y z
N GLY A 1 -9.28 -29.70 -32.88
CA GLY A 1 -8.23 -30.69 -33.13
C GLY A 1 -8.78 -32.05 -33.51
N ASN A 2 -7.89 -33.02 -33.67
CA ASN A 2 -8.30 -34.38 -34.08
C ASN A 2 -8.13 -35.45 -32.97
N THR A 3 -7.65 -35.07 -31.81
CA THR A 3 -7.27 -36.02 -30.73
C THR A 3 -8.45 -36.86 -30.26
N HIS A 4 -9.65 -36.26 -30.09
CA HIS A 4 -10.81 -37.00 -29.65
C HIS A 4 -11.47 -37.92 -30.68
N PHE A 5 -11.01 -37.87 -31.96
CA PHE A 5 -11.39 -38.81 -32.99
C PHE A 5 -10.47 -40.03 -33.05
N LYS A 6 -9.47 -40.10 -32.19
CA LYS A 6 -8.55 -41.23 -32.08
C LYS A 6 -9.23 -42.39 -31.37
N SER A 7 -9.13 -43.59 -31.93
CA SER A 7 -9.63 -44.81 -31.36
C SER A 7 -8.62 -45.94 -31.53
N SER A 8 -8.84 -47.10 -30.93
CA SER A 8 -7.98 -48.26 -31.05
C SER A 8 -7.86 -48.75 -32.51
N THR A 9 -8.90 -48.53 -33.30
CA THR A 9 -8.96 -48.93 -34.74
C THR A 9 -8.54 -47.80 -35.70
N ASN A 10 -8.49 -46.52 -35.18
CA ASN A 10 -8.10 -45.37 -35.97
C ASN A 10 -7.12 -44.51 -35.18
N GLN A 11 -5.86 -44.84 -35.19
CA GLN A 11 -4.81 -44.16 -34.45
C GLN A 11 -4.37 -42.83 -35.08
N ALA A 12 -4.63 -42.64 -36.36
CA ALA A 12 -4.29 -41.43 -37.12
C ALA A 12 -5.55 -40.84 -37.80
N PRO A 13 -6.50 -40.29 -37.07
CA PRO A 13 -7.75 -39.76 -37.63
C PRO A 13 -7.48 -38.59 -38.58
N ARG A 14 -8.06 -38.65 -39.74
CA ARG A 14 -8.04 -37.53 -40.72
C ARG A 14 -9.16 -36.52 -40.46
N LYS A 15 -10.15 -36.90 -39.64
CA LYS A 15 -11.20 -35.97 -39.19
C LYS A 15 -10.66 -35.04 -38.11
N PHE A 16 -11.05 -33.80 -38.17
CA PHE A 16 -10.69 -32.78 -37.21
C PHE A 16 -11.85 -31.78 -37.05
N THR A 17 -11.93 -31.16 -35.91
CA THR A 17 -12.81 -30.01 -35.71
C THR A 17 -12.10 -28.79 -36.27
N VAL A 18 -12.82 -28.03 -37.11
CA VAL A 18 -12.34 -26.74 -37.61
C VAL A 18 -12.19 -25.79 -36.45
N GLY A 19 -11.10 -25.05 -36.38
CA GLY A 19 -10.92 -23.97 -35.41
C GLY A 19 -11.87 -22.82 -35.70
N GLU A 20 -12.23 -22.11 -34.65
CA GLU A 20 -12.90 -20.84 -34.79
C GLU A 20 -11.96 -19.81 -35.43
N LYS A 21 -12.52 -18.81 -36.12
CA LYS A 21 -11.71 -17.70 -36.65
C LYS A 21 -11.01 -16.99 -35.49
N GLU A 22 -9.77 -16.62 -35.73
CA GLU A 22 -9.03 -15.77 -34.81
C GLU A 22 -9.80 -14.45 -34.57
N GLU A 23 -9.76 -13.97 -33.35
CA GLU A 23 -10.39 -12.75 -32.96
C GLU A 23 -9.35 -11.88 -32.22
N GLU A 24 -8.94 -10.78 -32.85
CA GLU A 24 -8.07 -9.80 -32.22
C GLU A 24 -8.90 -8.79 -31.46
N LYS A 25 -8.59 -8.63 -30.16
CA LYS A 25 -9.26 -7.65 -29.28
C LYS A 25 -8.24 -6.82 -28.54
N TRP A 26 -8.46 -5.53 -28.50
CA TRP A 26 -7.77 -4.66 -27.55
C TRP A 26 -8.39 -4.81 -26.18
N ILE A 27 -7.56 -5.15 -25.18
CA ILE A 27 -7.97 -5.25 -23.80
C ILE A 27 -7.17 -4.26 -22.96
N TRP A 28 -7.84 -3.59 -22.03
CA TRP A 28 -7.19 -2.74 -21.05
C TRP A 28 -6.93 -3.54 -19.79
N LEU A 29 -5.66 -3.69 -19.44
CA LEU A 29 -5.24 -4.31 -18.19
C LEU A 29 -5.02 -3.21 -17.15
N SER A 30 -5.75 -3.27 -16.05
CA SER A 30 -5.58 -2.35 -14.92
C SER A 30 -5.07 -3.10 -13.70
N LEU A 31 -3.84 -2.82 -13.30
CA LEU A 31 -3.27 -3.33 -12.05
C LEU A 31 -3.81 -2.50 -10.89
N LYS A 32 -4.68 -3.09 -10.04
CA LYS A 32 -5.31 -2.38 -8.90
C LYS A 32 -4.45 -2.37 -7.65
N ILE A 33 -3.63 -3.40 -7.42
CA ILE A 33 -2.79 -3.54 -6.23
C ILE A 33 -1.34 -3.40 -6.65
N PHE A 34 -0.60 -2.48 -6.03
CA PHE A 34 0.82 -2.29 -6.30
C PHE A 34 1.71 -2.52 -5.08
N ALA A 35 1.15 -2.48 -3.86
CA ALA A 35 1.87 -2.80 -2.64
C ALA A 35 0.96 -3.52 -1.63
N ASP A 36 1.55 -4.34 -0.79
CA ASP A 36 0.83 -4.98 0.31
C ASP A 36 0.60 -3.97 1.43
N ILE A 37 1.62 -3.16 1.76
CA ILE A 37 1.58 -2.18 2.83
C ILE A 37 1.93 -0.80 2.27
N GLY A 38 1.08 0.19 2.51
CA GLY A 38 1.38 1.60 2.28
C GLY A 38 1.78 2.27 3.59
N ILE A 39 2.97 2.86 3.65
CA ILE A 39 3.40 3.66 4.79
C ILE A 39 2.89 5.07 4.62
N ILE A 40 2.16 5.56 5.61
CA ILE A 40 1.60 6.91 5.66
C ILE A 40 2.06 7.63 6.92
N GLY A 41 1.92 8.94 6.96
CA GLY A 41 2.31 9.79 8.08
C GLY A 41 2.87 11.13 7.60
N LYS A 42 3.03 12.08 8.51
CA LYS A 42 3.58 13.41 8.20
C LYS A 42 4.99 13.35 7.60
N PRO A 43 5.41 14.40 6.89
CA PRO A 43 6.82 14.55 6.51
C PRO A 43 7.73 14.42 7.74
N ASN A 44 8.89 13.81 7.55
CA ASN A 44 9.90 13.57 8.60
C ASN A 44 9.49 12.65 9.77
N ALA A 45 8.33 12.00 9.70
CA ALA A 45 7.91 11.02 10.71
C ALA A 45 8.74 9.72 10.71
N GLY A 46 9.75 9.58 9.84
CA GLY A 46 10.64 8.42 9.79
C GLY A 46 10.24 7.32 8.81
N LYS A 47 9.26 7.57 7.92
CA LYS A 47 8.76 6.58 6.94
C LYS A 47 9.85 5.96 6.09
N SER A 48 10.60 6.78 5.37
CA SER A 48 11.67 6.32 4.46
C SER A 48 12.84 5.70 5.25
N THR A 49 13.10 6.18 6.46
CA THR A 49 14.10 5.59 7.36
C THR A 49 13.69 4.18 7.77
N LEU A 50 12.44 3.99 8.17
CA LEU A 50 11.91 2.67 8.48
C LEU A 50 12.02 1.75 7.25
N LEU A 51 11.52 2.20 6.08
CA LEU A 51 11.56 1.42 4.86
C LEU A 51 12.98 0.98 4.49
N SER A 52 13.96 1.88 4.61
CA SER A 52 15.36 1.58 4.32
C SER A 52 15.96 0.53 5.27
N LYS A 53 15.48 0.47 6.51
CA LYS A 53 15.96 -0.48 7.53
C LYS A 53 15.34 -1.87 7.43
N ILE A 54 14.04 -1.93 7.05
CA ILE A 54 13.31 -3.20 6.96
C ILE A 54 13.41 -3.84 5.57
N SER A 55 13.74 -3.08 4.54
CA SER A 55 13.90 -3.59 3.18
C SER A 55 15.23 -4.35 3.04
N ARG A 56 15.17 -5.54 2.44
CA ARG A 56 16.35 -6.38 2.21
C ARG A 56 17.27 -5.84 1.10
N ALA A 57 16.69 -5.13 0.13
CA ALA A 57 17.40 -4.45 -0.94
C ALA A 57 17.23 -2.94 -0.77
N GLN A 58 18.10 -2.16 -1.41
CA GLN A 58 17.89 -0.70 -1.44
C GLN A 58 16.51 -0.39 -2.04
N PRO A 59 15.69 0.42 -1.33
CA PRO A 59 14.39 0.81 -1.85
C PRO A 59 14.52 1.48 -3.22
N LYS A 60 13.63 1.14 -4.13
CA LYS A 60 13.64 1.68 -5.50
C LYS A 60 12.50 2.65 -5.69
N ILE A 61 12.79 3.76 -6.33
CA ILE A 61 11.77 4.68 -6.82
C ILE A 61 11.02 3.98 -7.96
N ALA A 62 9.71 3.90 -7.84
CA ALA A 62 8.87 3.29 -8.85
C ALA A 62 8.23 4.37 -9.74
N ASP A 63 8.49 4.28 -11.04
CA ASP A 63 7.91 5.16 -12.05
C ASP A 63 6.62 4.53 -12.58
N TYR A 64 5.49 5.06 -12.14
CA TYR A 64 4.18 4.66 -12.63
C TYR A 64 3.61 5.73 -13.55
N PRO A 65 3.11 5.38 -14.75
CA PRO A 65 2.68 6.36 -15.76
C PRO A 65 1.51 7.26 -15.33
N PHE A 66 0.89 6.97 -14.19
CA PHE A 66 -0.23 7.74 -13.62
C PHE A 66 0.16 8.58 -12.39
N THR A 67 1.47 8.73 -12.11
CA THR A 67 1.95 9.39 -10.88
C THR A 67 2.95 10.50 -11.19
N THR A 68 2.81 11.63 -10.51
CA THR A 68 3.81 12.70 -10.49
C THR A 68 4.66 12.68 -9.21
N LEU A 69 4.21 11.91 -8.21
CA LEU A 69 4.95 11.61 -6.99
C LEU A 69 5.31 10.13 -7.06
N TYR A 70 6.59 9.85 -7.03
CA TYR A 70 7.11 8.51 -7.16
C TYR A 70 7.18 7.82 -5.80
N PRO A 71 6.36 6.79 -5.54
CA PRO A 71 6.48 6.02 -4.31
C PRO A 71 7.80 5.27 -4.28
N ILE A 72 8.38 5.16 -3.11
CA ILE A 72 9.58 4.37 -2.89
C ILE A 72 9.14 2.97 -2.44
N LEU A 73 9.50 1.96 -3.21
CA LEU A 73 9.16 0.58 -2.90
C LEU A 73 10.30 -0.15 -2.24
N GLY A 74 9.99 -0.86 -1.17
CA GLY A 74 10.87 -1.82 -0.51
C GLY A 74 10.24 -3.20 -0.47
N VAL A 75 11.07 -4.23 -0.43
CA VAL A 75 10.63 -5.62 -0.31
C VAL A 75 11.13 -6.18 1.01
N ILE A 76 10.20 -6.63 1.84
CA ILE A 76 10.48 -7.35 3.07
C ILE A 76 10.36 -8.85 2.75
N LYS A 77 11.40 -9.60 3.07
CA LYS A 77 11.40 -11.04 2.93
C LYS A 77 11.33 -11.68 4.31
N LYS A 78 10.25 -12.41 4.57
CA LYS A 78 10.08 -13.15 5.81
C LYS A 78 9.64 -14.57 5.48
N PHE A 79 10.46 -15.54 5.87
CA PHE A 79 10.32 -16.94 5.42
C PHE A 79 10.35 -16.99 3.88
N ASP A 80 9.41 -17.70 3.26
CA ASP A 80 9.27 -17.80 1.80
C ASP A 80 8.29 -16.79 1.20
N GLN A 81 7.89 -15.77 1.99
CA GLN A 81 6.96 -14.74 1.55
C GLN A 81 7.68 -13.41 1.33
N GLU A 82 7.32 -12.74 0.26
CA GLU A 82 7.74 -11.37 -0.04
C GLU A 82 6.56 -10.42 0.18
N ILE A 83 6.81 -9.36 0.95
CA ILE A 83 5.83 -8.30 1.23
C ILE A 83 6.35 -7.02 0.59
N ILE A 84 5.57 -6.45 -0.30
CA ILE A 84 5.88 -5.18 -0.96
C ILE A 84 5.37 -4.05 -0.08
N VAL A 85 6.27 -3.16 0.30
CA VAL A 85 5.98 -1.99 1.12
C VAL A 85 6.27 -0.73 0.32
N ALA A 86 5.32 0.20 0.30
CA ALA A 86 5.45 1.47 -0.39
C ALA A 86 5.54 2.61 0.63
N ASP A 87 6.62 3.39 0.58
CA ASP A 87 6.64 4.71 1.21
C ASP A 87 5.89 5.69 0.29
N ILE A 88 4.76 6.16 0.78
CA ILE A 88 3.90 7.05 0.02
C ILE A 88 4.23 8.48 0.49
N PRO A 89 4.86 9.32 -0.36
CA PRO A 89 5.31 10.64 0.06
C PRO A 89 4.13 11.52 0.48
N GLY A 90 4.26 12.06 1.64
CA GLY A 90 3.52 13.04 2.39
C GLY A 90 2.06 13.35 2.03
N LEU A 91 1.16 13.02 2.94
CA LEU A 91 -0.11 13.73 3.07
C LEU A 91 0.18 15.19 3.42
N ILE A 92 -0.18 16.09 2.52
CA ILE A 92 -0.17 17.53 2.77
C ILE A 92 -1.62 17.91 3.13
N GLU A 93 -1.78 18.69 4.17
CA GLU A 93 -3.05 19.29 4.55
C GLU A 93 -3.78 19.88 3.33
N GLY A 94 -5.06 19.51 3.10
CA GLY A 94 -5.82 19.93 1.92
C GLY A 94 -5.66 19.04 0.68
N ALA A 95 -5.15 17.83 0.82
CA ALA A 95 -5.00 16.88 -0.29
C ALA A 95 -6.33 16.55 -1.00
N HIS A 96 -7.45 16.63 -0.28
CA HIS A 96 -8.80 16.35 -0.81
C HIS A 96 -9.39 17.52 -1.62
N GLU A 97 -8.83 18.73 -1.52
CA GLU A 97 -9.36 19.92 -2.19
C GLU A 97 -9.02 20.02 -3.69
N GLY A 98 -8.54 18.92 -4.29
CA GLY A 98 -8.39 18.85 -5.75
C GLY A 98 -7.23 19.64 -6.35
N LYS A 99 -6.24 20.06 -5.56
CA LYS A 99 -5.03 20.72 -6.07
C LYS A 99 -4.07 19.75 -6.80
N GLY A 100 -4.60 18.66 -7.33
CA GLY A 100 -3.92 17.74 -8.25
C GLY A 100 -2.93 16.76 -7.62
N ILE A 101 -2.33 17.06 -6.47
CA ILE A 101 -1.34 16.23 -5.79
C ILE A 101 -2.03 15.23 -4.85
N GLY A 102 -3.09 15.68 -4.15
CA GLY A 102 -3.81 14.88 -3.16
C GLY A 102 -4.55 13.68 -3.73
N ASP A 103 -5.30 13.87 -4.82
CA ASP A 103 -6.05 12.78 -5.46
C ASP A 103 -5.15 11.65 -5.96
N ARG A 104 -3.98 12.00 -6.47
CA ARG A 104 -3.00 11.01 -6.95
C ARG A 104 -2.36 10.23 -5.82
N PHE A 105 -2.04 10.91 -4.73
CA PHE A 105 -1.53 10.30 -3.50
C PHE A 105 -2.55 9.31 -2.91
N LEU A 106 -3.81 9.72 -2.78
CA LEU A 106 -4.88 8.89 -2.25
C LEU A 106 -5.19 7.68 -3.14
N ALA A 107 -4.97 7.80 -4.47
CA ALA A 107 -5.03 6.69 -5.40
C ALA A 107 -3.93 5.63 -5.16
N HIS A 108 -2.77 6.00 -4.62
CA HIS A 108 -1.74 5.03 -4.20
C HIS A 108 -2.19 4.28 -2.94
N ILE A 109 -2.73 5.00 -1.96
CA ILE A 109 -3.26 4.40 -0.73
C ILE A 109 -4.39 3.41 -1.06
N GLU A 110 -5.29 3.76 -1.97
CA GLU A 110 -6.38 2.88 -2.43
C GLU A 110 -5.86 1.52 -2.90
N ARG A 111 -4.69 1.50 -3.53
CA ARG A 111 -4.06 0.31 -4.12
C ARG A 111 -3.19 -0.50 -3.17
N CYS A 112 -3.06 -0.10 -1.91
CA CYS A 112 -2.42 -0.90 -0.87
C CYS A 112 -3.44 -1.81 -0.18
N LYS A 113 -3.03 -2.98 0.31
CA LYS A 113 -3.90 -3.88 1.09
C LYS A 113 -4.08 -3.39 2.51
N PHE A 114 -2.99 -2.92 3.15
CA PHE A 114 -2.93 -2.44 4.52
C PHE A 114 -2.24 -1.07 4.58
N LEU A 115 -2.49 -0.34 5.63
CA LEU A 115 -1.78 0.90 5.93
C LEU A 115 -0.93 0.74 7.18
N LEU A 116 0.28 1.28 7.15
CA LEU A 116 1.13 1.49 8.30
C LEU A 116 1.26 2.99 8.53
N HIS A 117 0.57 3.48 9.56
CA HIS A 117 0.59 4.90 9.92
C HIS A 117 1.70 5.16 10.93
N ILE A 118 2.70 5.92 10.53
CA ILE A 118 3.80 6.31 11.39
C ILE A 118 3.51 7.67 12.01
N ILE A 119 3.48 7.70 13.33
CA ILE A 119 3.24 8.90 14.14
C ILE A 119 4.54 9.28 14.82
N ASP A 120 5.01 10.50 14.57
CA ASP A 120 6.14 11.10 15.25
C ASP A 120 5.69 11.64 16.61
N VAL A 121 6.02 10.92 17.68
CA VAL A 121 5.59 11.28 19.05
C VAL A 121 6.43 12.42 19.66
N SER A 122 7.50 12.84 19.01
CA SER A 122 8.26 14.02 19.44
C SER A 122 7.56 15.34 19.11
N GLU A 123 6.54 15.32 18.24
CA GLU A 123 5.71 16.50 17.96
C GLU A 123 4.66 16.70 19.07
N ILE A 124 4.46 17.95 19.53
CA ILE A 124 3.52 18.29 20.62
C ILE A 124 2.09 17.84 20.27
N ASP A 125 1.66 18.04 19.03
CA ASP A 125 0.29 17.78 18.57
C ASP A 125 0.16 16.45 17.78
N PHE A 126 0.96 15.42 18.10
CA PHE A 126 1.01 14.19 17.31
C PHE A 126 -0.35 13.47 17.20
N ILE A 127 -1.19 13.50 18.24
CA ILE A 127 -2.55 12.96 18.19
C ILE A 127 -3.43 13.74 17.20
N LYS A 128 -3.35 15.07 17.21
CA LYS A 128 -4.07 15.92 16.26
C LYS A 128 -3.60 15.67 14.83
N ASN A 129 -2.31 15.51 14.64
CA ASN A 129 -1.71 15.21 13.34
C ASN A 129 -2.21 13.87 12.77
N TYR A 130 -2.33 12.85 13.60
CA TYR A 130 -2.96 11.59 13.22
C TYR A 130 -4.41 11.79 12.77
N LYS A 131 -5.21 12.51 13.59
CA LYS A 131 -6.63 12.76 13.27
C LYS A 131 -6.82 13.51 11.96
N ILE A 132 -5.97 14.49 11.66
CA ILE A 132 -5.99 15.22 10.38
C ILE A 132 -5.79 14.25 9.20
N ILE A 133 -4.79 13.38 9.27
CA ILE A 133 -4.53 12.39 8.21
C ILE A 133 -5.71 11.43 8.06
N ARG A 134 -6.31 10.97 9.14
CA ARG A 134 -7.50 10.12 9.10
C ARG A 134 -8.71 10.81 8.48
N GLU A 135 -8.93 12.06 8.82
CA GLU A 135 -9.99 12.87 8.21
C GLU A 135 -9.82 13.02 6.70
N GLU A 136 -8.60 13.25 6.23
CA GLU A 136 -8.30 13.31 4.79
C GLU A 136 -8.63 11.99 4.08
N LEU A 137 -8.25 10.85 4.67
CA LEU A 137 -8.60 9.54 4.13
C LEU A 137 -10.11 9.31 4.07
N ILE A 138 -10.85 9.74 5.10
CA ILE A 138 -12.31 9.62 5.17
C ILE A 138 -12.98 10.52 4.10
N LYS A 139 -12.54 11.76 3.95
CA LYS A 139 -13.07 12.73 2.99
C LYS A 139 -12.89 12.27 1.55
N TYR A 140 -11.78 11.61 1.24
CA TYR A 140 -11.55 11.04 -0.09
C TYR A 140 -12.56 9.91 -0.40
N GLY A 141 -13.04 9.19 0.59
CA GLY A 141 -14.00 8.09 0.40
C GLY A 141 -13.35 6.84 -0.19
N LYS A 142 -13.91 6.28 -1.26
CA LYS A 142 -13.41 5.09 -1.97
C LYS A 142 -13.00 3.92 -1.04
N ASN A 143 -13.71 3.75 0.08
CA ASN A 143 -13.48 2.72 1.10
C ASN A 143 -12.13 2.83 1.85
N LEU A 144 -11.46 3.98 1.82
CA LEU A 144 -10.20 4.17 2.57
C LEU A 144 -10.42 4.18 4.09
N ASN A 145 -11.60 4.62 4.54
CA ASN A 145 -12.00 4.59 5.94
C ASN A 145 -12.07 3.16 6.52
N ASN A 146 -12.35 2.16 5.68
CA ASN A 146 -12.47 0.75 6.09
C ASN A 146 -11.16 -0.03 5.91
N LYS A 147 -10.11 0.63 5.44
CA LYS A 147 -8.83 -0.05 5.22
C LYS A 147 -8.17 -0.38 6.56
N LYS A 148 -7.70 -1.61 6.70
CA LYS A 148 -6.98 -2.02 7.90
C LYS A 148 -5.72 -1.18 8.06
N GLU A 149 -5.53 -0.64 9.25
CA GLU A 149 -4.43 0.23 9.61
C GLU A 149 -3.69 -0.32 10.82
N LEU A 150 -2.38 -0.18 10.82
CA LEU A 150 -1.52 -0.41 11.96
C LEU A 150 -0.87 0.92 12.33
N ILE A 151 -0.91 1.28 13.61
CA ILE A 151 -0.32 2.51 14.13
C ILE A 151 1.06 2.18 14.68
N ALA A 152 2.10 2.90 14.22
CA ALA A 152 3.45 2.79 14.73
C ALA A 152 3.94 4.14 15.24
N LEU A 153 4.44 4.15 16.46
CA LEU A 153 4.99 5.34 17.10
C LEU A 153 6.50 5.41 16.81
N SER A 154 6.93 6.51 16.21
CA SER A 154 8.34 6.76 15.93
C SER A 154 8.92 7.81 16.87
N LYS A 155 10.25 7.79 17.02
CA LYS A 155 11.03 8.73 17.85
C LYS A 155 10.64 8.74 19.33
N SER A 156 10.14 7.62 19.84
CA SER A 156 9.82 7.44 21.25
C SER A 156 11.02 7.57 22.17
N ASP A 157 12.20 7.38 21.63
CA ASP A 157 13.50 7.58 22.28
C ASP A 157 13.80 9.03 22.67
N LEU A 158 13.06 9.99 22.09
CA LEU A 158 13.19 11.42 22.40
C LEU A 158 12.29 11.86 23.56
N LEU A 159 11.47 10.98 24.09
CA LEU A 159 10.56 11.29 25.20
C LEU A 159 11.07 10.70 26.52
N ASP A 160 10.98 11.49 27.59
CA ASP A 160 11.32 11.07 28.97
C ASP A 160 10.16 10.33 29.68
N ILE A 161 9.39 9.52 28.92
CA ILE A 161 8.31 8.70 29.46
C ILE A 161 8.52 7.23 29.14
N SER A 162 7.96 6.35 29.97
CA SER A 162 8.08 4.92 29.70
C SER A 162 7.30 4.52 28.44
N LYS A 163 7.77 3.49 27.74
CA LYS A 163 7.08 2.97 26.55
C LYS A 163 5.68 2.49 26.84
N THR A 164 5.46 1.89 28.01
CA THR A 164 4.15 1.43 28.47
C THR A 164 3.18 2.58 28.66
N GLU A 165 3.58 3.62 29.36
CA GLU A 165 2.75 4.83 29.55
C GLU A 165 2.39 5.50 28.22
N LEU A 166 3.34 5.58 27.28
CA LEU A 166 3.09 6.12 25.96
C LEU A 166 2.07 5.28 25.18
N LEU A 167 2.22 3.95 25.19
CA LEU A 167 1.29 3.03 24.53
C LEU A 167 -0.13 3.15 25.12
N ASP A 168 -0.25 3.12 26.44
CA ASP A 168 -1.54 3.23 27.14
C ASP A 168 -2.22 4.58 26.86
N PHE A 169 -1.44 5.66 26.85
CA PHE A 169 -1.94 6.99 26.50
C PHE A 169 -2.49 7.03 25.08
N VAL A 170 -1.72 6.55 24.10
CA VAL A 170 -2.13 6.58 22.68
C VAL A 170 -3.30 5.63 22.43
N GLU A 171 -3.32 4.44 23.03
CA GLU A 171 -4.46 3.50 22.93
C GLU A 171 -5.75 4.13 23.47
N LYS A 172 -5.67 4.86 24.59
CA LYS A 172 -6.81 5.57 25.16
C LYS A 172 -7.33 6.70 24.26
N GLU A 173 -6.43 7.46 23.62
CA GLU A 173 -6.78 8.60 22.76
C GLU A 173 -7.29 8.21 21.39
N LEU A 174 -6.81 7.09 20.83
CA LEU A 174 -7.11 6.66 19.47
C LEU A 174 -8.08 5.47 19.41
N GLY A 175 -8.25 4.73 20.52
CA GLY A 175 -9.09 3.53 20.58
C GLY A 175 -8.48 2.30 19.89
N GLU A 176 -7.23 2.39 19.42
CA GLU A 176 -6.50 1.31 18.76
C GLU A 176 -5.12 1.14 19.39
N LYS A 177 -4.67 -0.10 19.52
CA LYS A 177 -3.38 -0.43 20.11
C LYS A 177 -2.23 -0.08 19.18
N PRO A 178 -1.35 0.87 19.54
CA PRO A 178 -0.19 1.22 18.74
C PRO A 178 0.99 0.27 19.00
N TYR A 179 2.01 0.36 18.12
CA TYR A 179 3.29 -0.32 18.22
C TYR A 179 4.43 0.72 18.35
N ILE A 180 5.53 0.34 19.01
CA ILE A 180 6.77 1.12 19.11
C ILE A 180 7.91 0.35 18.46
#